data_0c353a97826dbf975dd147734bbacb40
#
_entry.id   0c353a97826dbf975dd147734bbacb40
#
_cell.length_a   1.000
_cell.length_b   1.000
_cell.length_c   1.000
_cell.angle_alpha   90.00
_cell.angle_beta   90.00
_cell.angle_gamma   90.00
#
_symmetry.space_group_name_H-M   'P 1'
#
loop_
_entity.id
_entity.type
_entity.pdbx_description
1 polymer ?
#
loop_
_entity_poly.entity_id
_entity_poly.type
_entity_poly.pdbx_seq_one_letter_code
_entity_poly.pdbx_strand_id
1 'polypeptide(L)'
;MIPILSNSKETICISAILCLFFPFILGSAAGSDWPDCNFHCRAKDVTITDLWLGDAQGNLLSACAQNSSVDAYIWARFKNNANSPRYAVILLCDIYVDGALQESHYDDGGLCVLDTIPAGSENSLSLYGFSFSCGQEVRIENLVISWETANGIDCSNANRRCSNRNTKCYRETGSIDLTPPSCQIEGPSIPCESIIASYLPQITRGPELEPQLIWRIDGMDAEDESVEEGLQVDWRDYGSGYHILQLSIDWNDDHGRLVQSCTDSLRILVVEVPSNVIELTSGTETLND
;
A
#
# COMPACT_ATOMS: atom_id res chain seq x y z
N MET A 1 66.98 -19.79 -24.19
CA MET A 1 65.51 -19.91 -24.20
C MET A 1 65.07 -20.56 -22.89
N ILE A 2 64.61 -19.75 -21.99
CA ILE A 2 64.17 -20.19 -20.64
C ILE A 2 62.70 -19.73 -20.51
N PRO A 3 61.73 -20.57 -20.25
CA PRO A 3 60.34 -20.12 -20.03
C PRO A 3 60.17 -19.63 -18.59
N ILE A 4 59.61 -18.45 -18.45
CA ILE A 4 59.25 -17.83 -17.20
C ILE A 4 57.90 -18.41 -16.75
N LEU A 5 57.92 -19.14 -15.64
CA LEU A 5 56.72 -19.61 -14.94
C LEU A 5 56.13 -18.43 -14.13
N SER A 6 54.94 -18.00 -14.53
CA SER A 6 54.13 -17.05 -13.77
C SER A 6 53.39 -17.77 -12.64
N ASN A 7 53.73 -17.42 -11.41
CA ASN A 7 53.13 -17.96 -10.20
C ASN A 7 52.01 -17.01 -9.77
N SER A 8 50.74 -17.33 -10.09
CA SER A 8 49.58 -16.61 -9.57
C SER A 8 49.25 -17.10 -8.17
N LYS A 9 49.50 -16.24 -7.18
CA LYS A 9 49.04 -16.46 -5.80
C LYS A 9 47.53 -16.14 -5.74
N GLU A 10 46.73 -17.16 -5.68
CA GLU A 10 45.31 -17.03 -5.28
C GLU A 10 45.26 -16.69 -3.78
N THR A 11 44.86 -15.47 -3.53
CA THR A 11 44.54 -15.03 -2.16
C THR A 11 43.11 -15.47 -1.81
N ILE A 12 43.02 -16.56 -1.08
CA ILE A 12 41.73 -17.00 -0.52
C ILE A 12 41.39 -16.09 0.64
N CYS A 13 40.47 -15.16 0.42
CA CYS A 13 39.81 -14.41 1.50
C CYS A 13 38.82 -15.32 2.22
N ILE A 14 39.22 -15.86 3.35
CA ILE A 14 38.33 -16.52 4.30
C ILE A 14 37.59 -15.41 5.07
N SER A 15 36.39 -15.05 4.61
CA SER A 15 35.47 -14.25 5.39
C SER A 15 34.93 -15.09 6.56
N ALA A 16 35.47 -14.84 7.73
CA ALA A 16 34.93 -15.37 8.97
C ALA A 16 33.55 -14.71 9.23
N ILE A 17 32.48 -15.44 8.93
CA ILE A 17 31.11 -15.07 9.31
C ILE A 17 31.01 -15.28 10.83
N LEU A 18 31.21 -14.19 11.58
CA LEU A 18 30.93 -14.13 13.00
C LEU A 18 29.40 -14.06 13.17
N CYS A 19 28.73 -15.21 13.27
CA CYS A 19 27.35 -15.28 13.71
C CYS A 19 27.27 -14.82 15.17
N LEU A 20 27.02 -13.54 15.37
CA LEU A 20 26.58 -13.03 16.66
C LEU A 20 25.16 -13.60 16.92
N PHE A 21 25.10 -14.66 17.70
CA PHE A 21 23.89 -15.09 18.37
C PHE A 21 23.48 -13.98 19.35
N PHE A 22 22.62 -13.06 18.89
CA PHE A 22 21.82 -12.26 19.78
C PHE A 22 20.78 -13.21 20.39
N PRO A 23 20.77 -13.44 21.70
CA PRO A 23 19.64 -14.07 22.33
C PRO A 23 18.45 -13.11 22.15
N PHE A 24 17.51 -13.46 21.28
CA PHE A 24 16.18 -12.90 21.33
C PHE A 24 15.64 -13.21 22.73
N ILE A 25 15.70 -12.22 23.60
CA ILE A 25 14.90 -12.22 24.82
C ILE A 25 13.47 -12.09 24.32
N LEU A 26 12.82 -13.24 24.16
CA LEU A 26 11.35 -13.31 24.11
C LEU A 26 10.88 -12.79 25.47
N GLY A 27 10.73 -11.49 25.58
CA GLY A 27 9.94 -10.88 26.64
C GLY A 27 8.56 -11.51 26.52
N SER A 28 8.21 -12.40 27.44
CA SER A 28 6.84 -12.82 27.64
C SER A 28 6.07 -11.54 27.95
N ALA A 29 5.40 -10.98 26.94
CA ALA A 29 4.35 -10.00 27.16
C ALA A 29 3.37 -10.69 28.12
N ALA A 30 3.20 -10.13 29.30
CA ALA A 30 2.17 -10.56 30.21
C ALA A 30 0.86 -10.35 29.46
N GLY A 31 0.26 -11.46 28.98
CA GLY A 31 -0.95 -11.42 28.19
C GLY A 31 -1.99 -10.58 28.91
N SER A 32 -2.46 -9.55 28.23
CA SER A 32 -3.60 -8.78 28.71
C SER A 32 -4.84 -9.70 28.68
N ASP A 33 -5.76 -9.54 29.61
CA ASP A 33 -7.02 -10.30 29.65
C ASP A 33 -7.94 -9.94 28.46
N TRP A 34 -7.53 -9.02 27.59
CA TRP A 34 -8.35 -8.46 26.53
C TRP A 34 -8.60 -9.37 25.33
N PRO A 35 -7.63 -10.18 24.85
CA PRO A 35 -7.88 -11.11 23.75
C PRO A 35 -8.97 -12.14 24.09
N ASP A 36 -9.07 -12.51 25.38
CA ASP A 36 -10.05 -13.45 25.89
C ASP A 36 -11.39 -12.80 26.27
N CYS A 37 -11.51 -11.48 26.04
CA CYS A 37 -12.73 -10.75 26.33
C CYS A 37 -13.86 -11.16 25.38
N ASN A 38 -14.85 -11.82 25.93
CA ASN A 38 -16.11 -12.04 25.23
C ASN A 38 -16.95 -10.75 25.25
N PHE A 39 -16.63 -9.82 24.37
CA PHE A 39 -17.35 -8.56 24.25
C PHE A 39 -18.78 -8.78 23.74
N HIS A 40 -19.77 -8.55 24.58
CA HIS A 40 -21.17 -8.54 24.19
C HIS A 40 -21.63 -7.13 23.81
N CYS A 41 -21.00 -6.56 22.79
CA CYS A 41 -21.29 -5.22 22.31
C CYS A 41 -22.70 -5.15 21.72
N ARG A 42 -23.55 -4.30 22.27
CA ARG A 42 -24.92 -4.04 21.79
C ARG A 42 -25.22 -2.56 21.59
N ALA A 43 -24.43 -1.70 22.21
CA ALA A 43 -24.60 -0.26 22.10
C ALA A 43 -23.96 0.26 20.81
N LYS A 44 -24.58 1.30 20.24
CA LYS A 44 -24.08 2.02 19.07
C LYS A 44 -23.94 3.51 19.37
N ASP A 45 -23.64 3.85 20.61
CA ASP A 45 -23.51 5.24 21.02
C ASP A 45 -22.28 5.88 20.40
N VAL A 46 -21.16 5.16 20.36
CA VAL A 46 -19.97 5.57 19.61
C VAL A 46 -19.71 4.55 18.52
N THR A 47 -19.56 5.02 17.31
CA THR A 47 -19.25 4.19 16.12
C THR A 47 -18.09 4.79 15.36
N ILE A 48 -17.38 3.98 14.61
CA ILE A 48 -16.52 4.46 13.53
C ILE A 48 -17.39 4.61 12.29
N THR A 49 -17.35 5.78 11.68
CA THR A 49 -18.07 6.07 10.43
C THR A 49 -17.18 5.99 9.22
N ASP A 50 -15.85 6.07 9.43
CA ASP A 50 -14.88 6.05 8.36
C ASP A 50 -13.52 5.58 8.88
N LEU A 51 -12.79 4.79 8.07
CA LEU A 51 -11.44 4.33 8.31
C LEU A 51 -10.67 4.44 7.01
N TRP A 52 -9.49 5.07 7.03
CA TRP A 52 -8.68 5.22 5.82
C TRP A 52 -7.19 5.28 6.13
N LEU A 53 -6.36 4.96 5.13
CA LEU A 53 -4.95 5.33 5.12
C LEU A 53 -4.81 6.76 4.61
N GLY A 54 -4.03 7.55 5.32
CA GLY A 54 -3.80 8.96 4.99
C GLY A 54 -2.36 9.38 5.26
N ASP A 55 -2.05 10.60 4.84
CA ASP A 55 -0.81 11.29 5.23
C ASP A 55 -0.87 11.76 6.70
N ALA A 56 0.20 12.41 7.17
CA ALA A 56 0.27 12.95 8.53
C ALA A 56 -0.79 14.04 8.82
N GLN A 57 -1.42 14.60 7.79
CA GLN A 57 -2.47 15.63 7.87
C GLN A 57 -3.88 15.01 7.79
N GLY A 58 -4.00 13.72 7.53
CA GLY A 58 -5.26 13.01 7.40
C GLY A 58 -5.88 13.08 6.01
N ASN A 59 -5.17 13.57 5.01
CA ASN A 59 -5.61 13.45 3.63
C ASN A 59 -5.50 11.99 3.20
N LEU A 60 -6.49 11.53 2.42
CA LEU A 60 -6.48 10.17 1.89
C LEU A 60 -5.19 9.91 1.11
N LEU A 61 -4.56 8.76 1.37
CA LEU A 61 -3.41 8.30 0.59
C LEU A 61 -3.92 7.78 -0.76
N SER A 62 -3.93 8.68 -1.74
CA SER A 62 -4.61 8.46 -3.02
C SER A 62 -3.72 7.80 -4.07
N ALA A 63 -2.40 7.84 -3.92
CA ALA A 63 -1.49 7.34 -4.95
C ALA A 63 -0.21 6.81 -4.34
N CYS A 64 0.21 5.65 -4.78
CA CYS A 64 1.54 5.17 -4.51
C CYS A 64 2.08 4.31 -5.66
N ALA A 65 3.31 4.61 -6.09
CA ALA A 65 4.00 3.78 -7.08
C ALA A 65 4.37 2.44 -6.46
N GLN A 66 4.10 1.35 -7.17
CA GLN A 66 4.36 0.00 -6.66
C GLN A 66 5.80 -0.15 -6.17
N ASN A 67 5.97 -0.83 -5.02
CA ASN A 67 7.24 -1.02 -4.32
C ASN A 67 7.91 0.27 -3.81
N SER A 68 7.30 1.44 -3.93
CA SER A 68 7.81 2.63 -3.25
C SER A 68 7.51 2.55 -1.75
N SER A 69 8.44 3.03 -0.90
CA SER A 69 8.20 3.17 0.53
C SER A 69 7.43 4.45 0.81
N VAL A 70 6.36 4.34 1.58
CA VAL A 70 5.47 5.47 1.93
C VAL A 70 5.23 5.48 3.43
N ASP A 71 5.32 6.66 4.03
CA ASP A 71 4.86 6.87 5.40
C ASP A 71 3.35 7.10 5.39
N ALA A 72 2.63 6.27 6.10
CA ALA A 72 1.18 6.31 6.17
C ALA A 72 0.67 6.29 7.60
N TYR A 73 -0.53 6.77 7.77
CA TYR A 73 -1.24 6.81 9.04
C TYR A 73 -2.62 6.21 8.86
N ILE A 74 -3.01 5.34 9.79
CA ILE A 74 -4.40 4.87 9.88
C ILE A 74 -5.19 5.96 10.59
N TRP A 75 -6.19 6.47 9.91
CA TRP A 75 -7.12 7.48 10.42
C TRP A 75 -8.49 6.86 10.65
N ALA A 76 -9.17 7.32 11.70
CA ALA A 76 -10.54 6.95 11.97
C ALA A 76 -11.40 8.18 12.27
N ARG A 77 -12.65 8.15 11.82
CA ARG A 77 -13.68 9.11 12.19
C ARG A 77 -14.64 8.47 13.17
N PHE A 78 -14.71 9.01 14.36
CA PHE A 78 -15.60 8.57 15.43
C PHE A 78 -16.83 9.46 15.49
N LYS A 79 -18.00 8.87 15.66
CA LYS A 79 -19.27 9.58 15.83
C LYS A 79 -19.93 9.17 17.13
N ASN A 80 -20.34 10.16 17.92
CA ASN A 80 -21.24 9.93 19.06
C ASN A 80 -22.70 10.08 18.61
N ASN A 81 -23.41 8.98 18.53
CA ASN A 81 -24.83 8.93 18.15
C ASN A 81 -25.79 9.17 19.33
N ALA A 82 -25.26 9.28 20.55
CA ALA A 82 -26.08 9.48 21.73
C ALA A 82 -26.41 10.96 21.97
N ASN A 83 -27.48 11.21 22.74
CA ASN A 83 -27.90 12.56 23.14
C ASN A 83 -27.10 13.11 24.32
N SER A 84 -26.03 12.47 24.75
CA SER A 84 -25.16 12.87 25.85
C SER A 84 -23.70 12.56 25.53
N PRO A 85 -22.75 13.28 26.13
CA PRO A 85 -21.34 13.00 25.93
C PRO A 85 -20.96 11.56 26.30
N ARG A 86 -19.92 11.04 25.63
CA ARG A 86 -19.25 9.80 25.97
C ARG A 86 -17.81 10.10 26.33
N TYR A 87 -17.29 9.36 27.30
CA TYR A 87 -16.02 9.63 27.94
C TYR A 87 -15.08 8.45 27.78
N ALA A 88 -13.78 8.69 27.87
CA ALA A 88 -12.75 7.67 27.79
C ALA A 88 -13.00 6.65 26.67
N VAL A 89 -13.05 7.14 25.43
CA VAL A 89 -13.23 6.29 24.25
C VAL A 89 -11.95 5.51 24.01
N ILE A 90 -12.03 4.20 24.11
CA ILE A 90 -10.90 3.27 23.95
C ILE A 90 -11.14 2.39 22.74
N LEU A 91 -10.12 2.29 21.91
CA LEU A 91 -10.07 1.43 20.73
C LEU A 91 -9.19 0.21 21.02
N LEU A 92 -9.66 -0.95 20.60
CA LEU A 92 -8.92 -2.20 20.55
C LEU A 92 -8.93 -2.68 19.11
N CYS A 93 -7.80 -3.02 18.55
CA CYS A 93 -7.67 -3.62 17.22
C CYS A 93 -6.28 -4.22 17.04
N ASP A 94 -6.17 -5.08 16.05
CA ASP A 94 -4.93 -5.63 15.53
C ASP A 94 -4.69 -5.06 14.14
N ILE A 95 -3.47 -4.57 13.88
CA ILE A 95 -3.06 -3.96 12.62
C ILE A 95 -2.06 -4.89 11.93
N TYR A 96 -2.36 -5.27 10.71
CA TYR A 96 -1.53 -6.17 9.90
C TYR A 96 -1.03 -5.48 8.64
N VAL A 97 0.22 -5.77 8.26
CA VAL A 97 0.79 -5.44 6.94
C VAL A 97 1.36 -6.73 6.34
N ASP A 98 0.92 -7.10 5.14
CA ASP A 98 1.25 -8.37 4.47
C ASP A 98 1.06 -9.61 5.37
N GLY A 99 0.00 -9.62 6.14
CA GLY A 99 -0.31 -10.70 7.07
C GLY A 99 0.56 -10.73 8.34
N ALA A 100 1.56 -9.85 8.47
CA ALA A 100 2.34 -9.72 9.69
C ALA A 100 1.70 -8.72 10.65
N LEU A 101 1.53 -9.12 11.92
CA LEU A 101 1.03 -8.22 12.96
C LEU A 101 2.07 -7.12 13.20
N GLN A 102 1.66 -5.87 13.01
CA GLN A 102 2.49 -4.68 13.25
C GLN A 102 2.22 -4.08 14.63
N GLU A 103 0.96 -4.01 15.03
CA GLU A 103 0.52 -3.43 16.29
C GLU A 103 -0.70 -4.16 16.82
N SER A 104 -0.76 -4.36 18.13
CA SER A 104 -1.94 -4.87 18.82
C SER A 104 -2.28 -3.97 20.00
N HIS A 105 -3.37 -3.26 19.89
CA HIS A 105 -3.87 -2.44 20.98
C HIS A 105 -4.58 -3.25 22.09
N TYR A 106 -4.65 -4.56 21.96
CA TYR A 106 -5.14 -5.45 23.01
C TYR A 106 -4.11 -5.60 24.14
N ASP A 107 -2.83 -5.62 23.82
CA ASP A 107 -1.76 -5.91 24.80
C ASP A 107 -1.59 -4.79 25.83
N ASP A 108 -1.80 -3.54 25.43
CA ASP A 108 -1.64 -2.35 26.26
C ASP A 108 -2.94 -1.90 26.96
N GLY A 109 -3.99 -2.71 26.88
CA GLY A 109 -5.30 -2.37 27.46
C GLY A 109 -6.05 -1.30 26.67
N GLY A 110 -5.80 -1.21 25.38
CA GLY A 110 -6.48 -0.36 24.41
C GLY A 110 -5.86 1.02 24.24
N LEU A 111 -5.94 1.50 23.00
CA LEU A 111 -5.58 2.86 22.65
C LEU A 111 -6.67 3.82 23.10
N CYS A 112 -6.34 4.76 23.99
CA CYS A 112 -7.28 5.83 24.30
C CYS A 112 -7.27 6.86 23.17
N VAL A 113 -8.39 6.95 22.47
CA VAL A 113 -8.52 7.81 21.29
C VAL A 113 -9.13 9.17 21.62
N LEU A 114 -10.04 9.24 22.60
CA LEU A 114 -10.69 10.49 23.01
C LEU A 114 -11.04 10.47 24.50
N ASP A 115 -10.66 11.50 25.24
CA ASP A 115 -11.12 11.69 26.62
C ASP A 115 -12.62 11.98 26.68
N THR A 116 -13.12 12.70 25.69
CA THR A 116 -14.56 13.05 25.60
C THR A 116 -14.95 13.25 24.13
N ILE A 117 -16.10 12.69 23.77
CA ILE A 117 -16.77 12.99 22.51
C ILE A 117 -18.17 13.58 22.81
N PRO A 118 -18.42 14.86 22.46
CA PRO A 118 -19.70 15.51 22.72
C PRO A 118 -20.88 14.83 22.04
N ALA A 119 -22.08 15.03 22.54
CA ALA A 119 -23.30 14.47 21.95
C ALA A 119 -23.45 14.88 20.48
N GLY A 120 -23.71 13.92 19.60
CA GLY A 120 -23.95 14.13 18.17
C GLY A 120 -22.72 14.61 17.38
N SER A 121 -21.53 14.70 17.99
CA SER A 121 -20.32 15.18 17.31
C SER A 121 -19.56 14.07 16.61
N GLU A 122 -18.73 14.48 15.65
CA GLU A 122 -17.77 13.63 14.97
C GLU A 122 -16.35 14.17 15.21
N ASN A 123 -15.38 13.26 15.31
CA ASN A 123 -13.96 13.56 15.47
C ASN A 123 -13.13 12.60 14.63
N SER A 124 -12.16 13.14 13.89
CA SER A 124 -11.18 12.33 13.15
C SER A 124 -9.82 12.44 13.82
N LEU A 125 -9.13 11.31 13.93
CA LEU A 125 -7.79 11.26 14.51
C LEU A 125 -6.97 10.11 13.94
N SER A 126 -5.65 10.25 14.01
CA SER A 126 -4.71 9.20 13.66
C SER A 126 -4.63 8.16 14.78
N LEU A 127 -4.70 6.89 14.41
CA LEU A 127 -4.60 5.74 15.31
C LEU A 127 -3.18 5.20 15.38
N TYR A 128 -2.52 5.09 14.23
CA TYR A 128 -1.21 4.46 14.10
C TYR A 128 -0.49 4.99 12.87
N GLY A 129 0.81 5.24 12.98
CA GLY A 129 1.67 5.66 11.88
C GLY A 129 2.75 4.63 11.62
N PHE A 130 3.01 4.31 10.36
CA PHE A 130 3.99 3.30 9.93
C PHE A 130 4.47 3.57 8.50
N SER A 131 5.59 2.93 8.15
CA SER A 131 6.06 2.92 6.76
C SER A 131 5.77 1.56 6.15
N PHE A 132 5.27 1.52 4.92
CA PHE A 132 5.03 0.30 4.16
C PHE A 132 5.41 0.47 2.70
N SER A 133 5.57 -0.64 1.97
CA SER A 133 5.77 -0.60 0.53
C SER A 133 4.43 -0.66 -0.18
N CYS A 134 4.24 0.22 -1.15
CA CYS A 134 3.04 0.22 -1.98
C CYS A 134 2.81 -1.14 -2.64
N GLY A 135 1.56 -1.62 -2.58
CA GLY A 135 1.17 -2.96 -2.99
C GLY A 135 1.09 -3.97 -1.84
N GLN A 136 1.65 -3.65 -0.66
CA GLN A 136 1.44 -4.48 0.53
C GLN A 136 0.02 -4.33 1.05
N GLU A 137 -0.53 -5.43 1.55
CA GLU A 137 -1.86 -5.43 2.18
C GLU A 137 -1.82 -4.76 3.55
N VAL A 138 -2.76 -3.85 3.82
CA VAL A 138 -2.96 -3.24 5.13
C VAL A 138 -4.36 -3.55 5.64
N ARG A 139 -4.46 -4.21 6.78
CA ARG A 139 -5.75 -4.61 7.37
C ARG A 139 -5.83 -4.30 8.85
N ILE A 140 -7.06 -4.04 9.28
CA ILE A 140 -7.43 -3.99 10.70
C ILE A 140 -8.35 -5.17 11.01
N GLU A 141 -8.06 -5.86 12.10
CA GLU A 141 -8.88 -6.96 12.60
C GLU A 141 -9.27 -6.73 14.06
N ASN A 142 -10.27 -7.48 14.50
CA ASN A 142 -10.73 -7.50 15.90
C ASN A 142 -11.11 -6.12 16.46
N LEU A 143 -11.68 -5.24 15.62
CA LEU A 143 -11.99 -3.87 16.00
C LEU A 143 -13.10 -3.78 17.03
N VAL A 144 -12.78 -3.23 18.20
CA VAL A 144 -13.73 -2.94 19.28
C VAL A 144 -13.52 -1.52 19.77
N ILE A 145 -14.62 -0.77 19.94
CA ILE A 145 -14.62 0.55 20.57
C ILE A 145 -15.42 0.44 21.85
N SER A 146 -14.90 0.97 22.93
CA SER A 146 -15.63 1.07 24.20
C SER A 146 -15.53 2.48 24.78
N TRP A 147 -16.48 2.84 25.63
CA TRP A 147 -16.57 4.17 26.23
C TRP A 147 -17.15 4.12 27.63
N GLU A 148 -17.07 5.24 28.33
CA GLU A 148 -17.74 5.47 29.61
C GLU A 148 -18.88 6.47 29.46
N THR A 149 -19.86 6.37 30.38
CA THR A 149 -21.03 7.27 30.43
C THR A 149 -20.98 8.23 31.60
N ALA A 150 -20.11 7.98 32.58
CA ALA A 150 -19.99 8.81 33.78
C ALA A 150 -19.11 10.03 33.51
N ASN A 151 -19.57 11.21 33.86
CA ASN A 151 -18.78 12.43 33.81
C ASN A 151 -17.59 12.36 34.77
N GLY A 152 -16.45 12.90 34.36
CA GLY A 152 -15.19 12.91 35.12
C GLY A 152 -14.35 11.65 34.94
N ILE A 153 -14.77 10.73 34.08
CA ILE A 153 -13.93 9.63 33.61
C ILE A 153 -13.21 10.08 32.33
N ASP A 154 -11.91 9.96 32.34
CA ASP A 154 -11.03 10.20 31.18
C ASP A 154 -10.15 8.98 30.94
N CYS A 155 -9.26 9.07 29.96
CA CYS A 155 -8.37 7.97 29.58
C CYS A 155 -7.40 7.54 30.68
N SER A 156 -7.06 8.43 31.59
CA SER A 156 -6.10 8.17 32.67
C SER A 156 -6.70 7.35 33.81
N ASN A 157 -8.01 7.54 34.07
CA ASN A 157 -8.72 6.89 35.17
C ASN A 157 -9.78 5.89 34.73
N ALA A 158 -9.93 5.66 33.43
CA ALA A 158 -10.88 4.73 32.86
C ALA A 158 -10.61 3.28 33.28
N ASN A 159 -11.67 2.57 33.64
CA ASN A 159 -11.55 1.15 33.94
C ASN A 159 -11.33 0.36 32.64
N ARG A 160 -10.17 -0.25 32.51
CA ARG A 160 -9.76 -1.04 31.34
C ARG A 160 -10.01 -2.54 31.48
N ARG A 161 -10.81 -2.97 32.46
CA ARG A 161 -11.14 -4.38 32.64
C ARG A 161 -12.28 -4.80 31.74
N CYS A 162 -12.16 -5.97 31.15
CA CYS A 162 -13.14 -6.61 30.28
C CYS A 162 -14.57 -6.60 30.86
N SER A 163 -14.73 -6.99 32.15
CA SER A 163 -16.02 -7.09 32.81
C SER A 163 -16.82 -5.78 32.87
N ASN A 164 -16.13 -4.64 32.84
CA ASN A 164 -16.76 -3.32 32.98
C ASN A 164 -17.10 -2.66 31.64
N ARG A 165 -16.60 -3.19 30.53
CA ARG A 165 -16.77 -2.64 29.19
C ARG A 165 -17.79 -3.38 28.34
N ASN A 166 -18.26 -4.52 28.82
CA ASN A 166 -19.01 -5.52 28.07
C ASN A 166 -20.37 -5.05 27.52
N THR A 167 -20.92 -3.95 27.99
CA THR A 167 -22.21 -3.42 27.53
C THR A 167 -22.14 -2.06 26.88
N LYS A 168 -20.99 -1.39 26.96
CA LYS A 168 -20.73 -0.05 26.44
C LYS A 168 -19.65 -0.13 25.37
N CYS A 169 -19.90 -0.94 24.38
CA CYS A 169 -18.98 -1.15 23.30
C CYS A 169 -19.70 -1.39 21.96
N TYR A 170 -18.98 -1.09 20.89
CA TYR A 170 -19.30 -1.45 19.53
C TYR A 170 -18.19 -2.37 19.02
N ARG A 171 -18.52 -3.40 18.28
CA ARG A 171 -17.58 -4.32 17.65
C ARG A 171 -17.88 -4.41 16.17
N GLU A 172 -16.85 -4.22 15.36
CA GLU A 172 -16.89 -4.56 13.95
C GLU A 172 -16.51 -6.04 13.78
N THR A 173 -17.26 -6.76 12.95
CA THR A 173 -17.01 -8.18 12.69
C THR A 173 -16.34 -8.32 11.34
N GLY A 174 -15.18 -8.97 11.33
CA GLY A 174 -14.40 -9.20 10.12
C GLY A 174 -13.11 -8.39 10.07
N SER A 175 -12.47 -8.48 8.93
CA SER A 175 -11.28 -7.72 8.58
C SER A 175 -11.68 -6.51 7.76
N ILE A 176 -11.08 -5.36 8.04
CA ILE A 176 -11.24 -4.13 7.27
C ILE A 176 -9.98 -3.94 6.45
N ASP A 177 -10.11 -4.00 5.13
CA ASP A 177 -9.03 -3.77 4.19
C ASP A 177 -8.87 -2.25 3.95
N LEU A 178 -7.68 -1.73 4.25
CA LEU A 178 -7.29 -0.34 4.05
C LEU A 178 -6.23 -0.20 2.96
N THR A 179 -5.92 -1.28 2.26
CA THR A 179 -4.86 -1.29 1.24
C THR A 179 -5.12 -0.23 0.17
N PRO A 180 -4.19 0.70 -0.05
CA PRO A 180 -4.37 1.68 -1.13
C PRO A 180 -4.31 0.97 -2.48
N PRO A 181 -4.97 1.50 -3.51
CA PRO A 181 -4.82 0.99 -4.86
C PRO A 181 -3.38 1.11 -5.31
N SER A 182 -2.92 0.10 -6.04
CA SER A 182 -1.60 0.12 -6.67
C SER A 182 -1.71 -0.28 -8.13
N CYS A 183 -0.95 0.37 -8.98
CA CYS A 183 -0.87 0.09 -10.40
C CYS A 183 0.57 0.03 -10.87
N GLN A 184 0.77 -0.70 -11.95
CA GLN A 184 2.07 -0.84 -12.61
C GLN A 184 1.88 -0.90 -14.12
N ILE A 185 2.86 -0.38 -14.85
CA ILE A 185 2.96 -0.56 -16.29
C ILE A 185 3.72 -1.84 -16.59
N GLU A 186 3.10 -2.78 -17.27
CA GLU A 186 3.76 -3.97 -17.81
C GLU A 186 4.03 -3.78 -19.30
N GLY A 187 5.29 -3.92 -19.71
CA GLY A 187 5.71 -3.78 -21.10
C GLY A 187 7.22 -3.65 -21.25
N PRO A 188 7.73 -3.62 -22.47
CA PRO A 188 9.15 -3.54 -22.73
C PRO A 188 9.72 -2.17 -22.37
N SER A 189 10.81 -2.15 -21.59
CA SER A 189 11.56 -0.92 -21.28
C SER A 189 12.59 -0.54 -22.36
N ILE A 190 12.87 -1.43 -23.31
CA ILE A 190 13.82 -1.23 -24.42
C ILE A 190 13.19 -1.76 -25.72
N PRO A 191 12.20 -1.05 -26.29
CA PRO A 191 11.68 -1.40 -27.61
C PRO A 191 12.63 -0.95 -28.71
N CYS A 192 12.58 -1.63 -29.88
CA CYS A 192 13.18 -1.13 -31.10
C CYS A 192 12.27 -0.07 -31.73
N GLU A 193 12.85 0.95 -32.37
CA GLU A 193 12.12 2.04 -33.03
C GLU A 193 11.14 1.55 -34.11
N SER A 194 11.42 0.41 -34.74
CA SER A 194 10.58 -0.16 -35.82
C SER A 194 9.44 -1.04 -35.35
N ILE A 195 9.23 -1.19 -34.03
CA ILE A 195 8.25 -2.11 -33.45
C ILE A 195 7.17 -1.33 -32.72
N ILE A 196 5.90 -1.74 -32.94
CA ILE A 196 4.79 -1.33 -32.10
C ILE A 196 4.90 -2.12 -30.78
N ALA A 197 5.05 -1.42 -29.67
CA ALA A 197 5.12 -2.00 -28.35
C ALA A 197 3.77 -1.87 -27.65
N SER A 198 3.37 -2.95 -26.93
CA SER A 198 2.15 -2.96 -26.13
C SER A 198 2.49 -2.81 -24.65
N TYR A 199 1.72 -1.98 -23.97
CA TYR A 199 1.82 -1.72 -22.55
C TYR A 199 0.48 -1.98 -21.89
N LEU A 200 0.49 -2.75 -20.82
CA LEU A 200 -0.73 -3.16 -20.10
C LEU A 200 -0.76 -2.52 -18.71
N PRO A 201 -1.93 -2.05 -18.26
CA PRO A 201 -2.11 -1.63 -16.88
C PRO A 201 -2.25 -2.87 -15.99
N GLN A 202 -1.39 -3.03 -15.01
CA GLN A 202 -1.56 -4.01 -13.95
C GLN A 202 -2.13 -3.31 -12.73
N ILE A 203 -3.39 -3.59 -12.41
CA ILE A 203 -4.08 -3.09 -11.23
C ILE A 203 -4.09 -4.20 -10.19
N THR A 204 -3.30 -4.06 -9.13
CA THR A 204 -3.23 -5.10 -8.09
C THR A 204 -4.45 -5.04 -7.18
N ARG A 205 -4.92 -3.83 -6.87
CA ARG A 205 -6.13 -3.57 -6.08
C ARG A 205 -6.70 -2.21 -6.47
N GLY A 206 -7.99 -2.07 -6.31
CA GLY A 206 -8.71 -0.82 -6.50
C GLY A 206 -10.11 -0.93 -5.91
N PRO A 207 -10.83 0.17 -5.75
CA PRO A 207 -12.23 0.14 -5.36
C PRO A 207 -13.08 -0.60 -6.42
N GLU A 208 -14.25 -1.08 -6.01
CA GLU A 208 -15.25 -1.70 -6.92
C GLU A 208 -15.94 -0.63 -7.80
N LEU A 209 -15.15 0.17 -8.47
CA LEU A 209 -15.56 1.23 -9.38
C LEU A 209 -14.84 1.04 -10.71
N GLU A 210 -15.43 1.48 -11.80
CA GLU A 210 -14.78 1.44 -13.10
C GLU A 210 -13.59 2.41 -13.13
N PRO A 211 -12.36 1.93 -13.44
CA PRO A 211 -11.19 2.78 -13.52
C PRO A 211 -11.20 3.60 -14.82
N GLN A 212 -10.80 4.86 -14.73
CA GLN A 212 -10.46 5.69 -15.88
C GLN A 212 -8.95 5.67 -16.06
N LEU A 213 -8.46 5.14 -17.18
CA LEU A 213 -7.04 5.07 -17.48
C LEU A 213 -6.62 6.29 -18.33
N ILE A 214 -5.50 6.88 -17.97
CA ILE A 214 -4.92 8.03 -18.68
C ILE A 214 -3.45 7.71 -18.94
N TRP A 215 -3.10 7.55 -20.22
CA TRP A 215 -1.73 7.31 -20.65
C TRP A 215 -1.07 8.59 -21.15
N ARG A 216 0.20 8.80 -20.80
CA ARG A 216 1.02 9.92 -21.27
C ARG A 216 2.38 9.45 -21.70
N ILE A 217 2.89 10.06 -22.77
CA ILE A 217 4.27 9.90 -23.23
C ILE A 217 4.93 11.28 -23.19
N ASP A 218 6.01 11.41 -22.43
CA ASP A 218 6.72 12.67 -22.19
C ASP A 218 5.83 13.82 -21.73
N GLY A 219 4.79 13.48 -20.92
CA GLY A 219 3.81 14.42 -20.37
C GLY A 219 2.69 14.80 -21.31
N MET A 220 2.65 14.30 -22.54
CA MET A 220 1.53 14.50 -23.48
C MET A 220 0.58 13.30 -23.42
N ASP A 221 -0.73 13.56 -23.48
CA ASP A 221 -1.72 12.48 -23.50
C ASP A 221 -1.49 11.62 -24.76
N ALA A 222 -1.42 10.31 -24.57
CA ALA A 222 -1.35 9.36 -25.65
C ALA A 222 -2.75 9.20 -26.25
N GLU A 223 -2.90 9.56 -27.53
CA GLU A 223 -4.16 9.45 -28.26
C GLU A 223 -4.40 7.98 -28.63
N ASP A 224 -4.86 7.14 -27.71
CA ASP A 224 -5.35 5.81 -28.07
C ASP A 224 -6.72 5.54 -27.41
N GLU A 225 -7.70 5.12 -28.25
CA GLU A 225 -9.08 4.90 -27.83
C GLU A 225 -9.30 3.54 -27.14
N SER A 226 -8.27 2.68 -27.04
CA SER A 226 -8.41 1.31 -26.50
C SER A 226 -8.02 1.20 -25.02
N VAL A 227 -8.71 1.93 -24.17
CA VAL A 227 -8.40 2.05 -22.75
C VAL A 227 -8.52 0.73 -21.98
N GLU A 228 -9.32 -0.22 -22.44
CA GLU A 228 -9.55 -1.50 -21.75
C GLU A 228 -8.47 -2.56 -22.04
N GLU A 229 -7.78 -2.48 -23.17
CA GLU A 229 -6.81 -3.49 -23.64
C GLU A 229 -5.33 -3.08 -23.48
N GLY A 230 -5.07 -1.89 -22.94
CA GLY A 230 -3.72 -1.34 -22.82
C GLY A 230 -3.37 -0.38 -23.95
N LEU A 231 -2.17 0.21 -23.88
CA LEU A 231 -1.65 1.18 -24.84
C LEU A 231 -0.75 0.50 -25.88
N GLN A 232 -0.97 0.75 -27.16
CA GLN A 232 -0.06 0.40 -28.23
C GLN A 232 0.70 1.64 -28.68
N VAL A 233 2.02 1.61 -28.67
CA VAL A 233 2.88 2.74 -29.03
C VAL A 233 3.72 2.37 -30.26
N ASP A 234 3.58 3.14 -31.32
CA ASP A 234 4.52 3.13 -32.45
C ASP A 234 5.68 4.08 -32.14
N TRP A 235 6.80 3.52 -31.70
CA TRP A 235 7.94 4.33 -31.31
C TRP A 235 8.61 5.10 -32.44
N ARG A 236 8.25 4.83 -33.71
CA ARG A 236 8.72 5.65 -34.84
C ARG A 236 8.26 7.09 -34.75
N ASP A 237 7.09 7.33 -34.13
CA ASP A 237 6.54 8.67 -34.00
C ASP A 237 7.25 9.50 -32.92
N TYR A 238 7.99 8.85 -32.02
CA TYR A 238 8.73 9.50 -30.93
C TYR A 238 10.25 9.57 -31.16
N GLY A 239 10.78 8.71 -32.03
CA GLY A 239 12.20 8.63 -32.33
C GLY A 239 13.02 7.87 -31.28
N SER A 240 14.31 7.71 -31.55
CA SER A 240 15.25 7.06 -30.64
C SER A 240 15.63 7.95 -29.48
N GLY A 241 15.86 7.33 -28.31
CA GLY A 241 16.22 8.04 -27.07
C GLY A 241 15.46 7.58 -25.84
N TYR A 242 15.55 8.38 -24.79
CA TYR A 242 14.80 8.11 -23.56
C TYR A 242 13.46 8.83 -23.58
N HIS A 243 12.43 8.08 -23.29
CA HIS A 243 11.06 8.57 -23.13
C HIS A 243 10.51 8.15 -21.75
N ILE A 244 9.49 8.85 -21.28
CA ILE A 244 8.79 8.51 -20.04
C ILE A 244 7.35 8.18 -20.41
N LEU A 245 6.99 6.91 -20.25
CA LEU A 245 5.61 6.46 -20.31
C LEU A 245 5.01 6.56 -18.92
N GLN A 246 3.85 7.22 -18.79
CA GLN A 246 3.11 7.39 -17.55
C GLN A 246 1.71 6.80 -17.69
N LEU A 247 1.26 6.14 -16.65
CA LEU A 247 -0.11 5.67 -16.47
C LEU A 247 -0.69 6.36 -15.24
N SER A 248 -1.85 6.97 -15.40
CA SER A 248 -2.68 7.40 -14.27
C SER A 248 -4.00 6.65 -14.33
N ILE A 249 -4.43 6.11 -13.21
CA ILE A 249 -5.71 5.42 -13.08
C ILE A 249 -6.52 6.13 -12.02
N ASP A 250 -7.69 6.64 -12.41
CA ASP A 250 -8.58 7.38 -11.56
C ASP A 250 -9.87 6.58 -11.35
N TRP A 251 -10.34 6.48 -10.10
CA TRP A 251 -11.64 5.95 -9.75
C TRP A 251 -12.54 7.07 -9.30
N ASN A 252 -13.63 7.27 -10.03
CA ASN A 252 -14.61 8.31 -9.76
C ASN A 252 -15.92 7.70 -9.26
N ASP A 253 -16.62 8.42 -8.35
CA ASP A 253 -17.96 8.03 -7.92
C ASP A 253 -19.01 8.33 -9.02
N ASP A 254 -20.27 7.93 -8.77
CA ASP A 254 -21.41 8.16 -9.69
C ASP A 254 -21.66 9.66 -10.00
N HIS A 255 -21.01 10.57 -9.28
CA HIS A 255 -21.09 12.01 -9.48
C HIS A 255 -19.82 12.56 -10.16
N GLY A 256 -18.91 11.71 -10.61
CA GLY A 256 -17.66 12.09 -11.24
C GLY A 256 -16.61 12.69 -10.27
N ARG A 257 -16.76 12.48 -8.97
CA ARG A 257 -15.76 12.93 -7.99
C ARG A 257 -14.70 11.85 -7.83
N LEU A 258 -13.43 12.27 -7.86
CA LEU A 258 -12.30 11.39 -7.63
C LEU A 258 -12.37 10.77 -6.23
N VAL A 259 -12.43 9.45 -6.17
CA VAL A 259 -12.43 8.67 -4.94
C VAL A 259 -11.02 8.23 -4.60
N GLN A 260 -10.33 7.65 -5.58
CA GLN A 260 -8.94 7.21 -5.47
C GLN A 260 -8.22 7.37 -6.80
N SER A 261 -6.89 7.40 -6.78
CA SER A 261 -6.07 7.34 -7.99
C SER A 261 -4.78 6.56 -7.71
N CYS A 262 -4.15 6.03 -8.75
CA CYS A 262 -2.77 5.58 -8.69
C CYS A 262 -2.03 6.01 -9.96
N THR A 263 -0.71 6.15 -9.86
CA THR A 263 0.14 6.51 -10.98
C THR A 263 1.38 5.63 -11.00
N ASP A 264 1.83 5.26 -12.20
CA ASP A 264 3.11 4.62 -12.41
C ASP A 264 3.83 5.28 -13.60
N SER A 265 5.14 5.12 -13.65
CA SER A 265 5.95 5.63 -14.74
C SER A 265 7.06 4.66 -15.11
N LEU A 266 7.19 4.38 -16.41
CA LEU A 266 8.21 3.52 -16.97
C LEU A 266 9.15 4.36 -17.85
N ARG A 267 10.44 4.28 -17.57
CA ARG A 267 11.46 4.89 -18.43
C ARG A 267 11.76 3.95 -19.58
N ILE A 268 11.53 4.41 -20.80
CA ILE A 268 11.70 3.67 -22.05
C ILE A 268 12.97 4.15 -22.75
N LEU A 269 13.80 3.22 -23.19
CA LEU A 269 14.91 3.51 -24.09
C LEU A 269 14.58 2.98 -25.48
N VAL A 270 14.21 3.85 -26.40
CA VAL A 270 13.97 3.49 -27.80
C VAL A 270 15.32 3.40 -28.53
N VAL A 271 15.61 2.24 -29.08
CA VAL A 271 16.87 1.96 -29.80
C VAL A 271 16.65 2.05 -31.29
N GLU A 272 17.46 2.89 -31.96
CA GLU A 272 17.49 2.98 -33.42
C GLU A 272 17.93 1.64 -34.01
N VAL A 273 17.18 1.14 -35.01
CA VAL A 273 17.61 -0.02 -35.78
C VAL A 273 18.59 0.48 -36.85
N PRO A 274 19.86 0.02 -36.83
CA PRO A 274 20.82 0.44 -37.84
C PRO A 274 20.28 0.07 -39.22
N SER A 275 20.21 1.06 -40.13
CA SER A 275 19.70 0.90 -41.48
C SER A 275 20.59 0.01 -42.37
N ASN A 276 21.73 -0.42 -41.85
CA ASN A 276 22.66 -1.33 -42.53
C ASN A 276 22.39 -2.80 -42.14
N VAL A 277 21.17 -3.26 -42.33
CA VAL A 277 20.94 -4.70 -42.38
C VAL A 277 21.63 -5.19 -43.64
N ILE A 278 22.75 -5.91 -43.46
CA ILE A 278 23.42 -6.63 -44.55
C ILE A 278 22.35 -7.60 -45.09
N GLU A 279 21.79 -7.29 -46.27
CA GLU A 279 21.06 -8.29 -47.04
C GLU A 279 22.05 -9.43 -47.30
N LEU A 280 21.90 -10.52 -46.56
CA LEU A 280 22.50 -11.79 -46.92
C LEU A 280 21.82 -12.21 -48.21
N THR A 281 22.31 -11.69 -49.35
CA THR A 281 21.99 -12.28 -50.65
C THR A 281 22.47 -13.71 -50.58
N SER A 282 21.54 -14.65 -50.55
CA SER A 282 21.85 -16.08 -50.76
C SER A 282 22.40 -16.23 -52.17
N GLY A 283 23.73 -16.16 -52.28
CA GLY A 283 24.44 -16.57 -53.47
C GLY A 283 24.22 -18.08 -53.63
N THR A 284 23.28 -18.46 -54.47
CA THR A 284 23.24 -19.80 -55.06
C THR A 284 24.44 -19.95 -55.99
N GLU A 285 25.54 -20.47 -55.46
CA GLU A 285 26.58 -21.03 -56.31
C GLU A 285 26.01 -22.26 -57.02
N THR A 286 25.67 -22.11 -58.30
CA THR A 286 25.48 -23.25 -59.19
C THR A 286 26.84 -23.87 -59.47
N LEU A 287 27.15 -24.95 -58.80
CA LEU A 287 28.23 -25.86 -59.22
C LEU A 287 27.82 -26.46 -60.58
N ASN A 288 28.45 -25.96 -61.66
CA ASN A 288 28.42 -26.66 -62.94
C ASN A 288 29.50 -27.74 -62.91
N ASP A 289 29.09 -29.01 -63.13
CA ASP A 289 29.93 -30.12 -63.44
C ASP A 289 30.53 -30.01 -64.85
#